data_1d89b78323ab80fa5bd88855df55283a
#
_entry.id   1d89b78323ab80fa5bd88855df55283a
#
_cell.length_a   1.000
_cell.length_b   1.000
_cell.length_c   1.000
_cell.angle_alpha   90.00
_cell.angle_beta   90.00
_cell.angle_gamma   90.00
#
_symmetry.space_group_name_H-M   'P 1'
#
loop_
_entity.id
_entity.type
_entity.pdbx_description
1 polymer ?
#
loop_
_entity_poly.entity_id
_entity_poly.type
_entity_poly.pdbx_seq_one_letter_code
_entity_poly.pdbx_strand_id
1 'polypeptide(L)'
;MESSNGKEAEGAMKEEKSNTHQEAETVSNAEETKLGSKVGSMSNKEMYFRADKIDFKSWDVQLEKHLSRAWSRDMEVQSTRKEEWEIDLGKLDIRHVIAYGTYGVVYRGNYDGQDVAVKVLDWGEDGIATAAETAALRASFKQEVAVWHKLDHPNVTKFVGASMGTSNLKIPSKSSSSDSVNSPPSRACCVVVEYLPGGTLKKFLIRNTRKKLAFKIVIQLALDLSRGLSYLHSKKIVHRDVKTENMLLDATRTLKIADFGVARVEAQNPRDMTGETGTLGYMAPEVLDGKPYNRKCDVYSFGICLWEIYCCDMPYPDLSFAEVSSAVVRQHLRPEIPRCCPSSLASVMRKCWDANPEKRPEMDEVVRLLEAIDTSKGGGMLPEDQSTGCLCFTPARGP
;
A
#
# COMPACT_ATOMS: atom_id res chain seq x y z
N MET A 1 12.88 -33.41 -61.82
CA MET A 1 11.53 -33.82 -62.20
C MET A 1 10.68 -32.93 -61.34
N GLU A 2 10.31 -31.89 -61.88
CA GLU A 2 9.02 -31.41 -62.42
C GLU A 2 8.17 -30.90 -61.28
N SER A 3 8.03 -29.61 -61.10
CA SER A 3 7.17 -28.62 -61.81
C SER A 3 5.72 -28.87 -61.42
N SER A 4 4.87 -27.92 -61.08
CA SER A 4 4.69 -26.56 -61.57
C SER A 4 3.48 -25.95 -60.86
N ASN A 5 3.48 -24.64 -60.64
CA ASN A 5 2.49 -23.67 -61.10
C ASN A 5 1.04 -23.86 -60.56
N GLY A 6 0.33 -22.85 -60.19
CA GLY A 6 0.37 -21.41 -60.47
C GLY A 6 -0.95 -20.73 -60.15
N LYS A 7 -0.89 -19.42 -60.11
CA LYS A 7 -1.89 -18.37 -60.43
C LYS A 7 -2.96 -18.05 -59.41
N GLU A 8 -2.86 -16.91 -58.73
CA GLU A 8 -3.36 -15.57 -59.10
C GLU A 8 -4.83 -15.51 -59.60
N ALA A 9 -5.65 -14.75 -58.91
CA ALA A 9 -6.53 -13.78 -59.56
C ALA A 9 -7.03 -12.75 -58.51
N GLU A 10 -6.74 -11.51 -58.85
CA GLU A 10 -7.34 -10.27 -58.41
C GLU A 10 -8.84 -10.21 -58.71
N GLY A 11 -9.54 -9.32 -58.04
CA GLY A 11 -10.88 -8.92 -58.41
C GLY A 11 -11.44 -7.82 -57.54
N ALA A 12 -11.30 -6.64 -58.03
CA ALA A 12 -11.62 -5.33 -57.48
C ALA A 12 -13.12 -5.00 -57.50
N MET A 13 -13.48 -3.99 -56.66
CA MET A 13 -14.47 -2.91 -56.80
C MET A 13 -15.96 -3.22 -56.99
N LYS A 14 -16.80 -2.63 -56.11
CA LYS A 14 -17.61 -1.42 -56.46
C LYS A 14 -18.45 -0.94 -55.30
N GLU A 15 -18.45 0.39 -55.18
CA GLU A 15 -19.41 1.22 -54.43
C GLU A 15 -20.82 1.08 -55.03
N GLU A 16 -21.84 1.30 -54.17
CA GLU A 16 -23.05 2.04 -54.58
C GLU A 16 -23.75 2.67 -53.37
N LYS A 17 -24.02 3.97 -53.59
CA LYS A 17 -24.86 4.86 -52.78
C LYS A 17 -26.32 4.72 -53.19
N SER A 18 -27.27 4.99 -52.25
CA SER A 18 -28.47 5.84 -52.42
C SER A 18 -29.40 5.58 -51.26
N ASN A 19 -29.73 6.57 -50.48
CA ASN A 19 -30.76 7.60 -50.53
C ASN A 19 -32.22 7.07 -50.48
N THR A 20 -32.94 7.59 -49.50
CA THR A 20 -34.12 8.42 -49.50
C THR A 20 -35.27 7.99 -48.58
N HIS A 21 -35.66 8.99 -47.81
CA HIS A 21 -37.04 9.52 -47.49
C HIS A 21 -37.99 8.72 -46.59
N GLN A 22 -38.34 9.41 -45.53
CA GLN A 22 -39.55 10.22 -45.21
C GLN A 22 -40.72 9.46 -44.58
N GLU A 23 -41.19 10.03 -43.60
CA GLU A 23 -42.46 10.61 -43.09
C GLU A 23 -43.26 9.65 -42.18
N ALA A 24 -44.01 10.00 -41.21
CA ALA A 24 -44.54 11.23 -40.63
C ALA A 24 -45.41 10.85 -39.41
N GLU A 25 -45.60 11.80 -38.52
CA GLU A 25 -46.85 12.17 -37.80
C GLU A 25 -47.57 11.11 -36.95
N THR A 26 -48.13 11.39 -35.78
CA THR A 26 -48.85 12.56 -35.23
C THR A 26 -49.21 12.36 -33.76
N VAL A 27 -49.23 13.45 -32.98
CA VAL A 27 -50.32 14.05 -32.18
C VAL A 27 -50.70 13.32 -30.87
N SER A 28 -50.86 13.91 -29.69
CA SER A 28 -51.41 15.21 -29.29
C SER A 28 -51.35 15.46 -27.79
N ASN A 29 -51.24 16.72 -27.43
CA ASN A 29 -51.96 17.51 -26.41
C ASN A 29 -51.87 17.11 -24.93
N ALA A 30 -51.86 17.99 -24.02
CA ALA A 30 -51.78 19.44 -23.80
C ALA A 30 -51.79 19.66 -22.27
N GLU A 31 -51.15 20.65 -21.77
CA GLU A 31 -51.77 21.76 -21.05
C GLU A 31 -50.72 22.79 -20.62
N GLU A 32 -50.97 24.01 -21.01
CA GLU A 32 -50.23 25.22 -20.70
C GLU A 32 -50.52 25.72 -19.28
N THR A 33 -49.53 26.25 -18.62
CA THR A 33 -49.71 27.42 -17.74
C THR A 33 -48.58 28.42 -17.99
N LYS A 34 -49.03 29.59 -18.41
CA LYS A 34 -48.25 30.78 -18.74
C LYS A 34 -47.55 31.35 -17.51
N LEU A 35 -46.28 31.67 -17.66
CA LEU A 35 -45.75 32.89 -17.06
C LEU A 35 -44.69 33.47 -17.99
N GLY A 36 -44.98 34.64 -18.54
CA GLY A 36 -44.16 35.32 -19.53
C GLY A 36 -43.02 36.08 -18.91
N SER A 37 -41.85 35.99 -19.53
CA SER A 37 -40.91 37.10 -19.60
C SER A 37 -40.02 36.96 -20.84
N LYS A 38 -39.88 38.03 -21.54
CA LYS A 38 -39.17 38.30 -22.77
C LYS A 38 -37.82 37.61 -22.88
N VAL A 39 -37.65 36.73 -23.85
CA VAL A 39 -36.35 36.33 -24.33
C VAL A 39 -36.17 36.90 -25.75
N GLY A 40 -35.23 37.85 -25.85
CA GLY A 40 -34.80 38.38 -27.13
C GLY A 40 -34.07 37.30 -27.93
N SER A 41 -34.41 37.24 -29.19
CA SER A 41 -33.73 36.45 -30.22
C SER A 41 -32.23 36.77 -30.24
N MET A 42 -31.41 35.85 -29.75
CA MET A 42 -29.96 35.85 -30.00
C MET A 42 -29.62 34.75 -31.01
N SER A 43 -29.11 35.20 -32.14
CA SER A 43 -28.60 34.41 -33.23
C SER A 43 -27.50 33.46 -32.79
N ASN A 44 -27.53 32.27 -33.36
CA ASN A 44 -26.54 31.21 -33.21
C ASN A 44 -25.21 31.66 -33.83
N LYS A 45 -24.36 32.37 -33.05
CA LYS A 45 -22.96 32.66 -33.37
C LYS A 45 -22.07 32.07 -32.28
N GLU A 46 -21.45 30.99 -32.65
CA GLU A 46 -20.14 30.50 -32.21
C GLU A 46 -19.71 30.87 -30.79
N MET A 47 -20.02 30.02 -29.82
CA MET A 47 -19.46 30.09 -28.48
C MET A 47 -18.15 29.32 -28.47
N TYR A 48 -17.12 29.86 -29.16
CA TYR A 48 -15.72 29.43 -28.90
C TYR A 48 -15.24 30.16 -27.66
N PHE A 49 -15.11 29.42 -26.55
CA PHE A 49 -14.39 29.90 -25.39
C PHE A 49 -12.90 29.99 -25.76
N ARG A 50 -12.35 31.17 -25.82
CA ARG A 50 -10.90 31.36 -25.91
C ARG A 50 -10.28 30.97 -24.59
N ALA A 51 -9.43 29.94 -24.59
CA ALA A 51 -8.71 29.42 -23.42
C ALA A 51 -7.81 30.45 -22.73
N ASP A 52 -7.37 31.48 -23.47
CA ASP A 52 -6.56 32.60 -23.01
C ASP A 52 -7.30 33.61 -22.11
N LYS A 53 -8.62 33.52 -21.98
CA LYS A 53 -9.47 34.36 -21.11
C LYS A 53 -10.00 33.64 -19.87
N ILE A 54 -9.65 32.39 -19.65
CA ILE A 54 -10.06 31.65 -18.47
C ILE A 54 -9.05 31.94 -17.36
N ASP A 55 -9.46 32.71 -16.38
CA ASP A 55 -8.67 32.92 -15.16
C ASP A 55 -8.77 31.66 -14.27
N PHE A 56 -7.88 30.72 -14.52
CA PHE A 56 -7.80 29.47 -13.77
C PHE A 56 -7.65 29.70 -12.26
N LYS A 57 -6.98 30.78 -11.84
CA LYS A 57 -6.82 31.11 -10.42
C LYS A 57 -8.14 31.49 -9.76
N SER A 58 -9.02 32.20 -10.47
CA SER A 58 -10.34 32.55 -9.93
C SER A 58 -11.28 31.35 -9.90
N TRP A 59 -11.13 30.42 -10.83
CA TRP A 59 -11.87 29.17 -10.86
C TRP A 59 -11.43 28.22 -9.73
N ASP A 60 -10.15 28.11 -9.48
CA ASP A 60 -9.61 27.32 -8.36
C ASP A 60 -10.11 27.87 -7.01
N VAL A 61 -10.09 29.18 -6.81
CA VAL A 61 -10.62 29.81 -5.59
C VAL A 61 -12.13 29.62 -5.43
N GLN A 62 -12.91 29.66 -6.54
CA GLN A 62 -14.34 29.39 -6.48
C GLN A 62 -14.67 27.92 -6.24
N LEU A 63 -13.94 27.01 -6.90
CA LEU A 63 -14.06 25.58 -6.69
C LEU A 63 -13.68 25.21 -5.25
N GLU A 64 -12.59 25.79 -4.73
CA GLU A 64 -12.17 25.62 -3.35
C GLU A 64 -13.22 26.11 -2.34
N LYS A 65 -13.84 27.26 -2.59
CA LYS A 65 -14.95 27.78 -1.77
C LYS A 65 -16.21 26.89 -1.87
N HIS A 66 -16.52 26.33 -3.03
CA HIS A 66 -17.66 25.42 -3.18
C HIS A 66 -17.40 24.08 -2.50
N LEU A 67 -16.21 23.51 -2.65
CA LEU A 67 -15.79 22.29 -1.97
C LEU A 67 -15.75 22.50 -0.45
N SER A 68 -15.20 23.61 0.01
CA SER A 68 -15.15 23.96 1.43
C SER A 68 -16.54 24.11 2.05
N ARG A 69 -17.52 24.71 1.32
CA ARG A 69 -18.93 24.83 1.77
C ARG A 69 -19.69 23.51 1.72
N ALA A 70 -19.49 22.69 0.69
CA ALA A 70 -20.08 21.37 0.61
C ALA A 70 -19.57 20.48 1.77
N TRP A 71 -18.29 20.60 2.09
CA TRP A 71 -17.67 19.85 3.19
C TRP A 71 -18.05 20.33 4.57
N SER A 72 -18.21 21.65 4.77
CA SER A 72 -18.73 22.16 6.04
C SER A 72 -20.14 21.64 6.33
N ARG A 73 -20.99 21.50 5.30
CA ARG A 73 -22.32 20.89 5.43
C ARG A 73 -22.25 19.39 5.71
N ASP A 74 -21.37 18.65 5.00
CA ASP A 74 -21.18 17.22 5.26
C ASP A 74 -20.59 16.97 6.66
N MET A 75 -19.70 17.83 7.13
CA MET A 75 -19.16 17.77 8.50
C MET A 75 -20.23 18.03 9.55
N GLU A 76 -21.17 18.99 9.35
CA GLU A 76 -22.28 19.23 10.28
C GLU A 76 -23.28 18.08 10.29
N VAL A 77 -23.55 17.44 9.15
CA VAL A 77 -24.48 16.29 9.06
C VAL A 77 -23.85 15.00 9.57
N GLN A 78 -22.52 14.82 9.41
CA GLN A 78 -21.78 13.66 9.95
C GLN A 78 -21.38 13.79 11.42
N SER A 79 -21.41 14.99 12.03
CA SER A 79 -21.05 15.20 13.43
C SER A 79 -22.04 14.58 14.43
N THR A 80 -23.14 14.00 13.99
CA THR A 80 -24.15 13.36 14.83
C THR A 80 -24.03 11.83 14.96
N ARG A 81 -23.19 11.17 14.16
CA ARG A 81 -22.93 9.73 14.26
C ARG A 81 -21.48 9.48 14.61
N LYS A 82 -21.23 9.09 15.85
CA LYS A 82 -19.93 8.56 16.28
C LYS A 82 -19.63 7.29 15.49
N GLU A 83 -18.51 7.27 14.75
CA GLU A 83 -18.06 6.08 14.04
C GLU A 83 -17.67 4.98 15.06
N GLU A 84 -17.91 3.72 14.73
CA GLU A 84 -17.63 2.58 15.62
C GLU A 84 -16.15 2.52 16.06
N TRP A 85 -15.26 3.04 15.21
CA TRP A 85 -13.83 3.06 15.45
C TRP A 85 -13.33 4.30 16.20
N GLU A 86 -14.18 5.28 16.45
CA GLU A 86 -13.78 6.55 17.06
C GLU A 86 -13.60 6.41 18.58
N ILE A 87 -12.40 6.77 19.05
CA ILE A 87 -12.03 6.69 20.46
C ILE A 87 -12.24 8.01 21.21
N ASP A 88 -12.31 7.89 22.53
CA ASP A 88 -12.30 9.02 23.45
C ASP A 88 -10.84 9.43 23.75
N LEU A 89 -10.39 10.54 23.16
CA LEU A 89 -9.03 11.07 23.38
C LEU A 89 -8.76 11.45 24.84
N GLY A 90 -9.79 11.70 25.65
CA GLY A 90 -9.64 11.98 27.08
C GLY A 90 -9.10 10.79 27.87
N LYS A 91 -9.24 9.57 27.34
CA LYS A 91 -8.71 8.33 27.93
C LYS A 91 -7.33 7.94 27.40
N LEU A 92 -6.80 8.70 26.44
CA LEU A 92 -5.51 8.45 25.82
C LEU A 92 -4.41 9.26 26.48
N ASP A 93 -3.47 8.57 27.15
CA ASP A 93 -2.28 9.14 27.75
C ASP A 93 -1.06 8.85 26.85
N ILE A 94 -0.50 9.89 26.23
CA ILE A 94 0.71 9.78 25.38
C ILE A 94 1.94 9.97 26.27
N ARG A 95 2.91 9.05 26.13
CA ARG A 95 4.12 9.05 26.99
C ARG A 95 5.35 9.55 26.26
N HIS A 96 5.87 8.81 25.28
CA HIS A 96 7.11 9.15 24.59
C HIS A 96 7.11 8.66 23.13
N VAL A 97 7.93 9.31 22.31
CA VAL A 97 8.14 8.93 20.90
C VAL A 97 8.87 7.59 20.81
N ILE A 98 8.38 6.68 20.00
CA ILE A 98 9.00 5.38 19.69
C ILE A 98 9.50 5.27 18.25
N ALA A 99 8.90 6.03 17.32
CA ALA A 99 9.35 6.07 15.93
C ALA A 99 8.96 7.38 15.25
N TYR A 100 9.72 7.74 14.22
CA TYR A 100 9.39 8.79 13.26
C TYR A 100 9.08 8.12 11.92
N GLY A 101 7.91 8.36 11.37
CA GLY A 101 7.49 7.89 10.06
C GLY A 101 7.46 9.01 9.02
N THR A 102 7.29 8.67 7.76
CA THR A 102 7.24 9.63 6.65
C THR A 102 6.10 10.64 6.78
N TYR A 103 4.98 10.21 7.37
CA TYR A 103 3.75 11.01 7.47
C TYR A 103 3.35 11.32 8.92
N GLY A 104 4.26 11.19 9.89
CA GLY A 104 3.92 11.49 11.28
C GLY A 104 4.81 10.81 12.30
N VAL A 105 4.44 10.94 13.56
CA VAL A 105 5.19 10.46 14.70
C VAL A 105 4.41 9.36 15.41
N VAL A 106 5.11 8.30 15.81
CA VAL A 106 4.52 7.19 16.59
C VAL A 106 4.96 7.32 18.03
N TYR A 107 4.00 7.34 18.93
CA TYR A 107 4.19 7.45 20.36
C TYR A 107 3.81 6.13 21.05
N ARG A 108 4.45 5.81 22.17
CA ARG A 108 3.89 4.89 23.14
C ARG A 108 2.93 5.63 24.06
N GLY A 109 1.82 5.02 24.39
CA GLY A 109 0.82 5.58 25.29
C GLY A 109 0.09 4.50 26.07
N ASN A 110 -0.93 4.95 26.80
CA ASN A 110 -1.89 4.10 27.46
C ASN A 110 -3.31 4.54 27.09
N TYR A 111 -4.16 3.61 26.74
CA TYR A 111 -5.56 3.84 26.48
C TYR A 111 -6.40 2.93 27.36
N ASP A 112 -7.15 3.53 28.29
CA ASP A 112 -8.03 2.81 29.20
C ASP A 112 -7.33 1.63 29.95
N GLY A 113 -6.08 1.84 30.39
CA GLY A 113 -5.23 0.84 31.06
C GLY A 113 -4.41 -0.06 30.14
N GLN A 114 -4.63 -0.03 28.83
CA GLN A 114 -3.89 -0.84 27.86
C GLN A 114 -2.70 -0.08 27.28
N ASP A 115 -1.52 -0.72 27.20
CA ASP A 115 -0.37 -0.20 26.45
C ASP A 115 -0.68 -0.15 24.95
N VAL A 116 -0.49 1.02 24.35
CA VAL A 116 -0.80 1.27 22.94
C VAL A 116 0.34 1.99 22.23
N ALA A 117 0.37 1.83 20.90
CA ALA A 117 1.11 2.69 19.99
C ALA A 117 0.14 3.65 19.31
N VAL A 118 0.51 4.93 19.25
CA VAL A 118 -0.31 6.02 18.72
C VAL A 118 0.43 6.66 17.56
N LYS A 119 -0.04 6.44 16.34
CA LYS A 119 0.47 7.11 15.14
C LYS A 119 -0.30 8.41 14.97
N VAL A 120 0.36 9.53 15.16
CA VAL A 120 -0.19 10.88 14.93
C VAL A 120 0.26 11.31 13.55
N LEU A 121 -0.70 11.60 12.69
CA LEU A 121 -0.51 12.07 11.32
C LEU A 121 -0.75 13.58 11.32
N ASP A 122 0.29 14.33 10.93
CA ASP A 122 0.21 15.77 10.76
C ASP A 122 -0.05 16.08 9.29
N TRP A 123 -1.09 16.85 9.00
CA TRP A 123 -1.47 17.24 7.64
C TRP A 123 -1.01 18.67 7.28
N GLY A 124 -0.02 19.18 8.02
CA GLY A 124 0.62 20.47 7.75
C GLY A 124 -0.20 21.66 8.24
N GLU A 125 0.21 22.23 9.37
CA GLU A 125 -0.27 23.55 9.83
C GLU A 125 0.48 24.71 9.14
N ASP A 126 1.56 24.45 8.45
CA ASP A 126 2.49 25.43 7.91
C ASP A 126 1.98 26.19 6.67
N GLY A 127 0.68 26.06 6.33
CA GLY A 127 0.07 26.76 5.19
C GLY A 127 0.54 26.28 3.81
N ILE A 128 1.30 25.18 3.75
CA ILE A 128 1.88 24.62 2.52
C ILE A 128 0.89 23.64 1.85
N ALA A 129 0.09 22.88 2.65
CA ALA A 129 -0.90 21.97 2.10
C ALA A 129 -2.19 22.70 1.71
N THR A 130 -2.64 22.49 0.48
CA THR A 130 -3.91 23.02 -0.01
C THR A 130 -5.10 22.33 0.67
N ALA A 131 -6.27 22.96 0.67
CA ALA A 131 -7.49 22.35 1.19
C ALA A 131 -7.82 21.02 0.49
N ALA A 132 -7.50 20.90 -0.80
CA ALA A 132 -7.69 19.69 -1.59
C ALA A 132 -6.75 18.56 -1.13
N GLU A 133 -5.48 18.84 -0.85
CA GLU A 133 -4.50 17.87 -0.33
C GLU A 133 -4.89 17.38 1.06
N THR A 134 -5.26 18.31 1.95
CA THR A 134 -5.76 17.95 3.31
C THR A 134 -6.97 17.03 3.24
N ALA A 135 -7.85 17.26 2.27
CA ALA A 135 -9.03 16.43 2.06
C ALA A 135 -8.70 15.05 1.54
N ALA A 136 -7.81 14.96 0.58
CA ALA A 136 -7.35 13.69 0.05
C ALA A 136 -6.70 12.85 1.17
N LEU A 137 -5.88 13.46 2.03
CA LEU A 137 -5.27 12.81 3.18
C LEU A 137 -6.32 12.31 4.19
N ARG A 138 -7.35 13.13 4.48
CA ARG A 138 -8.46 12.71 5.36
C ARG A 138 -9.28 11.57 4.77
N ALA A 139 -9.55 11.59 3.48
CA ALA A 139 -10.24 10.51 2.79
C ALA A 139 -9.42 9.22 2.81
N SER A 140 -8.11 9.31 2.55
CA SER A 140 -7.16 8.19 2.65
C SER A 140 -7.14 7.60 4.06
N PHE A 141 -7.06 8.46 5.09
CA PHE A 141 -7.09 8.02 6.48
C PHE A 141 -8.38 7.28 6.85
N LYS A 142 -9.55 7.82 6.45
CA LYS A 142 -10.84 7.14 6.68
C LYS A 142 -10.87 5.76 6.01
N GLN A 143 -10.32 5.65 4.81
CA GLN A 143 -10.23 4.40 4.08
C GLN A 143 -9.30 3.40 4.79
N GLU A 144 -8.13 3.83 5.27
CA GLU A 144 -7.20 3.01 6.05
C GLU A 144 -7.89 2.46 7.31
N VAL A 145 -8.52 3.33 8.08
CA VAL A 145 -9.25 2.95 9.31
C VAL A 145 -10.42 2.02 9.00
N ALA A 146 -11.19 2.29 7.95
CA ALA A 146 -12.32 1.46 7.53
C ALA A 146 -11.92 0.02 7.15
N VAL A 147 -10.71 -0.13 6.65
CA VAL A 147 -10.13 -1.47 6.37
C VAL A 147 -9.64 -2.11 7.67
N TRP A 148 -8.88 -1.39 8.47
CA TRP A 148 -8.13 -1.95 9.60
C TRP A 148 -9.04 -2.33 10.79
N HIS A 149 -10.03 -1.50 11.13
CA HIS A 149 -10.86 -1.74 12.34
C HIS A 149 -11.65 -3.07 12.32
N LYS A 150 -11.84 -3.67 11.14
CA LYS A 150 -12.53 -4.96 10.95
C LYS A 150 -11.62 -6.17 10.99
N LEU A 151 -10.31 -5.96 11.15
CA LEU A 151 -9.33 -7.04 11.12
C LEU A 151 -9.10 -7.59 12.52
N ASP A 152 -9.21 -8.91 12.65
CA ASP A 152 -8.90 -9.65 13.87
C ASP A 152 -8.16 -10.95 13.48
N HIS A 153 -6.85 -10.98 13.71
CA HIS A 153 -6.00 -12.13 13.42
C HIS A 153 -4.70 -12.05 14.25
N PRO A 154 -4.18 -13.18 14.78
CA PRO A 154 -2.99 -13.18 15.63
C PRO A 154 -1.74 -12.59 14.97
N ASN A 155 -1.63 -12.65 13.64
CA ASN A 155 -0.50 -12.11 12.87
C ASN A 155 -0.82 -10.77 12.18
N VAL A 156 -1.83 -10.06 12.64
CA VAL A 156 -2.16 -8.68 12.22
C VAL A 156 -2.23 -7.81 13.47
N THR A 157 -1.64 -6.63 13.42
CA THR A 157 -1.66 -5.69 14.55
C THR A 157 -3.09 -5.29 14.90
N LYS A 158 -3.46 -5.48 16.17
CA LYS A 158 -4.82 -5.21 16.66
C LYS A 158 -5.10 -3.71 16.64
N PHE A 159 -6.15 -3.34 15.97
CA PHE A 159 -6.68 -2.00 16.00
C PHE A 159 -7.41 -1.73 17.32
N VAL A 160 -7.14 -0.58 17.94
CA VAL A 160 -7.81 -0.13 19.17
C VAL A 160 -8.81 0.97 18.87
N GLY A 161 -8.43 1.92 18.00
CA GLY A 161 -9.31 2.98 17.56
C GLY A 161 -8.59 4.08 16.79
N ALA A 162 -9.33 5.10 16.40
CA ALA A 162 -8.79 6.25 15.69
C ALA A 162 -9.58 7.53 16.05
N SER A 163 -9.00 8.69 15.75
CA SER A 163 -9.69 9.97 15.82
C SER A 163 -9.30 10.88 14.67
N MET A 164 -10.31 11.59 14.13
CA MET A 164 -10.15 12.56 13.05
C MET A 164 -9.67 13.94 13.51
N GLY A 165 -9.49 14.12 14.81
CA GLY A 165 -8.98 15.35 15.41
C GLY A 165 -8.06 15.03 16.58
N THR A 166 -7.20 15.98 16.94
CA THR A 166 -6.23 15.84 18.04
C THR A 166 -6.28 17.03 19.01
N SER A 167 -7.27 17.91 18.88
CA SER A 167 -7.40 19.11 19.70
C SER A 167 -7.41 18.88 21.22
N ASN A 168 -7.83 17.68 21.67
CA ASN A 168 -7.83 17.28 23.06
C ASN A 168 -6.68 16.35 23.44
N LEU A 169 -5.74 16.11 22.53
CA LEU A 169 -4.63 15.20 22.75
C LEU A 169 -3.48 15.93 23.44
N LYS A 170 -3.06 15.43 24.60
CA LYS A 170 -1.92 15.95 25.34
C LYS A 170 -0.65 15.25 24.88
N ILE A 171 0.19 15.92 24.10
CA ILE A 171 1.50 15.40 23.67
C ILE A 171 2.58 15.97 24.58
N PRO A 172 3.44 15.15 25.23
CA PRO A 172 4.53 15.65 26.04
C PRO A 172 5.51 16.49 25.22
N SER A 173 5.76 17.74 25.63
CA SER A 173 6.77 18.60 25.00
C SER A 173 8.18 18.15 25.34
N LYS A 174 9.08 18.15 24.37
CA LYS A 174 10.50 17.76 24.54
C LYS A 174 11.39 18.85 25.16
N SER A 175 10.91 20.06 25.42
CA SER A 175 11.77 21.17 25.86
C SER A 175 11.37 21.71 27.23
N SER A 176 12.38 21.78 28.09
CA SER A 176 12.39 22.51 29.38
C SER A 176 12.45 24.04 29.22
N SER A 177 12.12 24.60 28.06
CA SER A 177 12.03 26.03 27.82
C SER A 177 10.58 26.48 27.91
N SER A 178 10.31 27.39 28.80
CA SER A 178 9.03 27.83 29.36
C SER A 178 8.07 28.58 28.43
N ASP A 179 8.26 28.63 27.11
CA ASP A 179 7.54 29.59 26.28
C ASP A 179 6.89 29.05 24.98
N SER A 180 6.71 27.75 24.83
CA SER A 180 5.83 27.28 23.75
C SER A 180 5.08 26.03 24.18
N VAL A 181 3.82 26.19 24.54
CA VAL A 181 2.85 25.11 24.58
C VAL A 181 2.72 24.62 23.14
N ASN A 182 3.48 23.56 22.78
CA ASN A 182 3.23 22.85 21.52
C ASN A 182 1.89 22.14 21.68
N SER A 183 0.82 22.88 21.44
CA SER A 183 -0.47 22.26 21.20
C SER A 183 -0.31 21.36 19.98
N PRO A 184 -0.82 20.11 20.01
CA PRO A 184 -0.84 19.29 18.82
C PRO A 184 -1.57 20.05 17.70
N PRO A 185 -1.13 19.91 16.45
CA PRO A 185 -1.77 20.57 15.34
C PRO A 185 -3.27 20.29 15.36
N SER A 186 -4.09 21.33 15.29
CA SER A 186 -5.56 21.25 15.39
C SER A 186 -6.19 20.40 14.26
N ARG A 187 -5.40 20.08 13.23
CA ARG A 187 -5.80 19.34 12.03
C ARG A 187 -5.17 17.95 11.91
N ALA A 188 -4.49 17.46 12.94
CA ALA A 188 -3.93 16.10 12.92
C ALA A 188 -5.01 15.04 13.17
N CYS A 189 -4.72 13.81 12.80
CA CYS A 189 -5.50 12.64 13.18
C CYS A 189 -4.60 11.61 13.86
N CYS A 190 -5.18 10.64 14.54
CA CYS A 190 -4.40 9.58 15.15
C CYS A 190 -5.05 8.21 14.97
N VAL A 191 -4.19 7.19 14.80
CA VAL A 191 -4.55 5.77 14.88
C VAL A 191 -3.91 5.18 16.11
N VAL A 192 -4.69 4.44 16.87
CA VAL A 192 -4.28 3.76 18.09
C VAL A 192 -4.35 2.24 17.88
N VAL A 193 -3.24 1.57 18.13
CA VAL A 193 -3.09 0.13 17.97
C VAL A 193 -2.42 -0.48 19.17
N GLU A 194 -2.44 -1.80 19.33
CA GLU A 194 -1.69 -2.50 20.37
C GLU A 194 -0.20 -2.13 20.30
N TYR A 195 0.45 -2.00 21.45
CA TYR A 195 1.89 -1.79 21.53
C TYR A 195 2.64 -3.13 21.45
N LEU A 196 3.59 -3.23 20.54
CA LEU A 196 4.39 -4.43 20.28
C LEU A 196 5.85 -4.20 20.71
N PRO A 197 6.28 -4.73 21.86
CA PRO A 197 7.56 -4.39 22.48
C PRO A 197 8.79 -4.96 21.76
N GLY A 198 8.62 -5.99 20.92
CA GLY A 198 9.74 -6.60 20.18
C GLY A 198 10.32 -5.71 19.08
N GLY A 199 9.60 -4.62 18.71
CA GLY A 199 9.99 -3.69 17.66
C GLY A 199 9.85 -4.28 16.26
N THR A 200 10.53 -3.69 15.26
CA THR A 200 10.43 -4.15 13.87
C THR A 200 11.25 -5.41 13.61
N LEU A 201 10.75 -6.26 12.71
CA LEU A 201 11.48 -7.42 12.21
C LEU A 201 12.83 -7.00 11.62
N LYS A 202 12.91 -5.90 10.88
CA LYS A 202 14.17 -5.36 10.35
C LYS A 202 15.22 -5.17 11.43
N LYS A 203 14.88 -4.49 12.53
CA LYS A 203 15.81 -4.31 13.66
C LYS A 203 16.19 -5.65 14.30
N PHE A 204 15.28 -6.60 14.37
CA PHE A 204 15.56 -7.94 14.87
C PHE A 204 16.54 -8.69 13.97
N LEU A 205 16.36 -8.65 12.65
CA LEU A 205 17.28 -9.28 11.69
C LEU A 205 18.68 -8.66 11.74
N ILE A 206 18.78 -7.33 11.76
CA ILE A 206 20.07 -6.62 11.88
C ILE A 206 20.85 -7.05 13.13
N ARG A 207 20.18 -7.21 14.28
CA ARG A 207 20.83 -7.70 15.51
C ARG A 207 21.33 -9.14 15.40
N ASN A 208 20.80 -9.90 14.46
CA ASN A 208 21.17 -11.30 14.23
C ASN A 208 22.03 -11.52 12.99
N THR A 209 22.51 -10.46 12.31
CA THR A 209 23.29 -10.55 11.07
C THR A 209 24.50 -11.50 11.22
N ARG A 210 25.25 -11.40 12.32
CA ARG A 210 26.42 -12.27 12.56
C ARG A 210 26.07 -13.67 13.03
N LYS A 211 25.09 -13.78 13.94
CA LYS A 211 24.73 -15.06 14.61
C LYS A 211 23.78 -15.90 13.77
N LYS A 212 23.08 -15.26 12.82
CA LYS A 212 22.00 -15.83 12.04
C LYS A 212 20.85 -16.37 12.93
N LEU A 213 19.77 -16.81 12.33
CA LEU A 213 18.64 -17.38 13.07
C LEU A 213 18.65 -18.91 12.97
N ALA A 214 18.25 -19.56 14.06
CA ALA A 214 17.94 -20.97 14.01
C ALA A 214 16.81 -21.23 12.99
N PHE A 215 16.92 -22.29 12.21
CA PHE A 215 16.00 -22.58 11.11
C PHE A 215 14.52 -22.65 11.55
N LYS A 216 14.28 -23.18 12.74
CA LYS A 216 12.93 -23.20 13.35
C LYS A 216 12.37 -21.79 13.52
N ILE A 217 13.20 -20.81 13.90
CA ILE A 217 12.75 -19.40 14.05
C ILE A 217 12.49 -18.78 12.68
N VAL A 218 13.32 -19.08 11.68
CA VAL A 218 13.09 -18.64 10.28
C VAL A 218 11.72 -19.10 9.79
N ILE A 219 11.43 -20.39 9.93
CA ILE A 219 10.14 -20.95 9.48
C ILE A 219 8.98 -20.39 10.30
N GLN A 220 9.13 -20.19 11.62
CA GLN A 220 8.08 -19.60 12.44
C GLN A 220 7.74 -18.17 11.99
N LEU A 221 8.74 -17.32 11.79
CA LEU A 221 8.52 -15.94 11.30
C LEU A 221 7.90 -15.92 9.90
N ALA A 222 8.34 -16.83 9.01
CA ALA A 222 7.78 -16.98 7.69
C ALA A 222 6.31 -17.43 7.73
N LEU A 223 5.96 -18.38 8.62
CA LEU A 223 4.59 -18.83 8.83
C LEU A 223 3.71 -17.71 9.38
N ASP A 224 4.18 -16.96 10.37
CA ASP A 224 3.44 -15.85 10.94
C ASP A 224 3.09 -14.82 9.86
N LEU A 225 4.09 -14.41 9.05
CA LEU A 225 3.88 -13.46 7.96
C LEU A 225 2.92 -14.02 6.89
N SER A 226 3.13 -15.27 6.47
CA SER A 226 2.29 -15.89 5.43
C SER A 226 0.84 -16.09 5.89
N ARG A 227 0.60 -16.45 7.15
CA ARG A 227 -0.75 -16.56 7.73
C ARG A 227 -1.45 -15.22 7.82
N GLY A 228 -0.72 -14.16 8.24
CA GLY A 228 -1.24 -12.80 8.25
C GLY A 228 -1.65 -12.32 6.86
N LEU A 229 -0.80 -12.51 5.84
CA LEU A 229 -1.11 -12.16 4.45
C LEU A 229 -2.24 -13.01 3.87
N SER A 230 -2.27 -14.32 4.16
CA SER A 230 -3.37 -15.20 3.74
C SER A 230 -4.71 -14.71 4.29
N TYR A 231 -4.74 -14.30 5.56
CA TYR A 231 -5.92 -13.70 6.17
C TYR A 231 -6.35 -12.40 5.46
N LEU A 232 -5.43 -11.46 5.21
CA LEU A 232 -5.73 -10.22 4.48
C LEU A 232 -6.29 -10.52 3.08
N HIS A 233 -5.65 -11.42 2.35
CA HIS A 233 -6.09 -11.81 1.00
C HIS A 233 -7.48 -12.50 1.02
N SER A 234 -7.81 -13.27 2.06
CA SER A 234 -9.16 -13.84 2.25
C SER A 234 -10.24 -12.77 2.42
N LYS A 235 -9.86 -11.62 3.00
CA LYS A 235 -10.71 -10.41 3.15
C LYS A 235 -10.65 -9.50 1.92
N LYS A 236 -10.00 -9.93 0.83
CA LYS A 236 -9.80 -9.11 -0.38
C LYS A 236 -9.00 -7.82 -0.13
N ILE A 237 -8.08 -7.85 0.82
CA ILE A 237 -7.20 -6.73 1.16
C ILE A 237 -5.81 -7.03 0.62
N VAL A 238 -5.27 -6.09 -0.16
CA VAL A 238 -3.89 -6.08 -0.64
C VAL A 238 -3.11 -5.07 0.19
N HIS A 239 -2.02 -5.49 0.82
CA HIS A 239 -1.23 -4.65 1.72
C HIS A 239 -0.38 -3.62 0.97
N ARG A 240 0.26 -4.01 -0.12
CA ARG A 240 1.05 -3.21 -1.06
C ARG A 240 2.38 -2.64 -0.54
N ASP A 241 2.66 -2.75 0.75
CA ASP A 241 3.95 -2.35 1.34
C ASP A 241 4.47 -3.41 2.33
N VAL A 242 4.48 -4.66 1.88
CA VAL A 242 5.04 -5.80 2.63
C VAL A 242 6.55 -5.66 2.65
N LYS A 243 7.12 -5.38 3.84
CA LYS A 243 8.56 -5.23 4.10
C LYS A 243 8.87 -5.47 5.57
N THR A 244 10.10 -5.79 5.89
CA THR A 244 10.52 -6.14 7.25
C THR A 244 10.43 -4.98 8.25
N GLU A 245 10.37 -3.73 7.79
CA GLU A 245 10.12 -2.54 8.59
C GLU A 245 8.68 -2.47 9.09
N ASN A 246 7.70 -2.96 8.30
CA ASN A 246 6.28 -2.95 8.61
C ASN A 246 5.82 -4.22 9.35
N MET A 247 6.74 -5.13 9.63
CA MET A 247 6.49 -6.33 10.42
C MET A 247 6.97 -6.08 11.84
N LEU A 248 6.08 -6.20 12.82
CA LEU A 248 6.38 -5.97 14.22
C LEU A 248 6.38 -7.29 14.99
N LEU A 249 7.13 -7.32 16.07
CA LEU A 249 7.23 -8.49 16.96
C LEU A 249 6.61 -8.16 18.31
N ASP A 250 5.80 -9.07 18.82
CA ASP A 250 5.29 -8.99 20.19
C ASP A 250 6.32 -9.45 21.23
N ALA A 251 5.94 -9.54 22.51
CA ALA A 251 6.81 -9.98 23.60
C ALA A 251 7.27 -11.44 23.44
N THR A 252 6.50 -12.27 22.77
CA THR A 252 6.81 -13.70 22.50
C THR A 252 7.53 -13.91 21.19
N ARG A 253 7.82 -12.83 20.45
CA ARG A 253 8.38 -12.81 19.08
C ARG A 253 7.42 -13.36 18.02
N THR A 254 6.13 -13.34 18.27
CA THR A 254 5.13 -13.55 17.23
C THR A 254 5.14 -12.36 16.29
N LEU A 255 5.20 -12.62 14.98
CA LEU A 255 5.20 -11.57 13.97
C LEU A 255 3.77 -11.10 13.70
N LYS A 256 3.59 -9.79 13.63
CA LYS A 256 2.33 -9.14 13.28
C LYS A 256 2.54 -8.09 12.17
N ILE A 257 1.67 -8.13 11.17
CA ILE A 257 1.65 -7.16 10.06
C ILE A 257 1.11 -5.83 10.59
N ALA A 258 1.80 -4.74 10.27
CA ALA A 258 1.43 -3.38 10.67
C ALA A 258 1.52 -2.43 9.46
N ASP A 259 1.07 -1.19 9.66
CA ASP A 259 1.08 -0.08 8.70
C ASP A 259 0.25 -0.35 7.43
N PHE A 260 -1.05 -0.08 7.55
CA PHE A 260 -2.03 -0.22 6.47
C PHE A 260 -2.19 1.06 5.63
N GLY A 261 -1.27 2.04 5.76
CA GLY A 261 -1.39 3.36 5.11
C GLY A 261 -1.53 3.34 3.60
N VAL A 262 -1.12 2.26 2.95
CA VAL A 262 -1.31 2.05 1.51
C VAL A 262 -2.14 0.80 1.18
N ALA A 263 -2.69 0.13 2.18
CA ALA A 263 -3.53 -1.05 1.96
C ALA A 263 -4.82 -0.67 1.21
N ARG A 264 -5.31 -1.57 0.39
CA ARG A 264 -6.51 -1.35 -0.43
C ARG A 264 -7.33 -2.63 -0.55
N VAL A 265 -8.65 -2.47 -0.63
CA VAL A 265 -9.53 -3.56 -1.07
C VAL A 265 -9.22 -3.89 -2.53
N GLU A 266 -8.98 -5.17 -2.81
CA GLU A 266 -8.64 -5.65 -4.15
C GLU A 266 -9.79 -5.37 -5.12
N ALA A 267 -9.50 -4.68 -6.21
CA ALA A 267 -10.47 -4.42 -7.25
C ALA A 267 -10.86 -5.71 -8.00
N GLN A 268 -12.10 -5.80 -8.45
CA GLN A 268 -12.56 -6.94 -9.26
C GLN A 268 -11.79 -7.03 -10.59
N ASN A 269 -11.44 -5.88 -11.17
CA ASN A 269 -10.60 -5.80 -12.36
C ASN A 269 -9.20 -5.30 -11.96
N PRO A 270 -8.12 -6.06 -12.20
CA PRO A 270 -6.74 -5.61 -11.90
C PRO A 270 -6.36 -4.28 -12.57
N ARG A 271 -7.00 -3.91 -13.69
CA ARG A 271 -6.76 -2.62 -14.36
C ARG A 271 -7.13 -1.41 -13.51
N ASP A 272 -7.97 -1.60 -12.50
CA ASP A 272 -8.37 -0.55 -11.56
C ASP A 272 -7.36 -0.42 -10.40
N MET A 273 -6.37 -1.35 -10.33
CA MET A 273 -5.28 -1.30 -9.37
C MET A 273 -4.00 -0.87 -10.08
N THR A 274 -3.80 0.43 -10.16
CA THR A 274 -2.63 1.07 -10.74
C THR A 274 -1.99 2.02 -9.74
N GLY A 275 -0.77 2.44 -10.02
CA GLY A 275 0.00 3.38 -9.21
C GLY A 275 1.17 2.72 -8.50
N GLU A 276 2.31 3.40 -8.51
CA GLU A 276 3.52 3.00 -7.80
C GLU A 276 3.32 3.24 -6.30
N THR A 277 3.12 2.17 -5.55
CA THR A 277 3.02 2.23 -4.08
C THR A 277 3.84 1.12 -3.47
N GLY A 278 4.56 1.45 -2.40
CA GLY A 278 5.40 0.51 -1.66
C GLY A 278 6.87 0.94 -1.58
N THR A 279 7.72 0.05 -1.13
CA THR A 279 9.15 0.28 -0.96
C THR A 279 9.92 -0.42 -2.07
N LEU A 280 10.73 0.32 -2.86
CA LEU A 280 11.31 -0.11 -4.13
C LEU A 280 12.00 -1.49 -4.10
N GLY A 281 12.76 -1.82 -3.06
CA GLY A 281 13.46 -3.11 -2.95
C GLY A 281 12.54 -4.33 -2.77
N TYR A 282 11.26 -4.12 -2.45
CA TYR A 282 10.26 -5.17 -2.23
C TYR A 282 9.16 -5.19 -3.28
N MET A 283 9.07 -4.16 -4.10
CA MET A 283 8.01 -4.02 -5.11
C MET A 283 8.13 -5.06 -6.21
N ALA A 284 7.00 -5.63 -6.59
CA ALA A 284 6.92 -6.58 -7.69
C ALA A 284 7.20 -5.92 -9.05
N PRO A 285 7.76 -6.68 -10.03
CA PRO A 285 8.12 -6.12 -11.35
C PRO A 285 6.95 -5.41 -12.06
N GLU A 286 5.74 -5.96 -11.98
CA GLU A 286 4.55 -5.36 -12.59
C GLU A 286 4.15 -4.04 -11.93
N VAL A 287 4.40 -3.88 -10.62
CA VAL A 287 4.14 -2.62 -9.90
C VAL A 287 5.17 -1.57 -10.27
N LEU A 288 6.46 -1.96 -10.33
CA LEU A 288 7.57 -1.10 -10.79
C LEU A 288 7.41 -0.65 -12.26
N ASP A 289 6.77 -1.46 -13.09
CA ASP A 289 6.53 -1.18 -14.51
C ASP A 289 5.19 -0.45 -14.74
N GLY A 290 4.51 -0.01 -13.67
CA GLY A 290 3.22 0.71 -13.76
C GLY A 290 2.08 -0.11 -14.36
N LYS A 291 2.22 -1.44 -14.40
CA LYS A 291 1.20 -2.36 -14.93
C LYS A 291 0.09 -2.61 -13.91
N PRO A 292 -1.11 -3.01 -14.38
CA PRO A 292 -2.14 -3.52 -13.50
C PRO A 292 -1.66 -4.68 -12.63
N TYR A 293 -2.02 -4.68 -11.34
CA TYR A 293 -1.60 -5.68 -10.38
C TYR A 293 -2.76 -6.14 -9.48
N ASN A 294 -2.55 -7.20 -8.73
CA ASN A 294 -3.48 -7.76 -7.77
C ASN A 294 -2.71 -8.18 -6.51
N ARG A 295 -3.34 -8.96 -5.61
CA ARG A 295 -2.70 -9.46 -4.37
C ARG A 295 -1.41 -10.25 -4.58
N LYS A 296 -1.10 -10.68 -5.81
CA LYS A 296 0.17 -11.38 -6.12
C LYS A 296 1.41 -10.47 -5.98
N CYS A 297 1.24 -9.14 -5.93
CA CYS A 297 2.33 -8.24 -5.60
C CYS A 297 2.81 -8.43 -4.15
N ASP A 298 1.90 -8.68 -3.18
CA ASP A 298 2.27 -9.00 -1.79
C ASP A 298 3.01 -10.33 -1.70
N VAL A 299 2.67 -11.31 -2.54
CA VAL A 299 3.36 -12.61 -2.60
C VAL A 299 4.81 -12.45 -3.04
N TYR A 300 5.06 -11.56 -4.02
CA TYR A 300 6.41 -11.21 -4.43
C TYR A 300 7.20 -10.60 -3.27
N SER A 301 6.63 -9.57 -2.62
CA SER A 301 7.25 -8.88 -1.49
C SER A 301 7.50 -9.83 -0.32
N PHE A 302 6.58 -10.77 -0.06
CA PHE A 302 6.78 -11.87 0.88
C PHE A 302 8.02 -12.70 0.53
N GLY A 303 8.25 -13.03 -0.74
CA GLY A 303 9.43 -13.77 -1.19
C GLY A 303 10.74 -13.06 -0.84
N ILE A 304 10.78 -11.73 -1.00
CA ILE A 304 11.92 -10.90 -0.60
C ILE A 304 12.10 -10.89 0.92
N CYS A 305 11.01 -10.68 1.68
CA CYS A 305 11.05 -10.77 3.15
C CYS A 305 11.52 -12.15 3.64
N LEU A 306 11.10 -13.24 2.99
CA LEU A 306 11.52 -14.59 3.33
C LEU A 306 13.03 -14.77 3.18
N TRP A 307 13.62 -14.20 2.12
CA TRP A 307 15.05 -14.19 1.93
C TRP A 307 15.76 -13.39 3.03
N GLU A 308 15.27 -12.19 3.38
CA GLU A 308 15.83 -11.40 4.48
C GLU A 308 15.76 -12.13 5.83
N ILE A 309 14.64 -12.79 6.13
CA ILE A 309 14.46 -13.59 7.34
C ILE A 309 15.47 -14.73 7.39
N TYR A 310 15.73 -15.39 6.26
CA TYR A 310 16.68 -16.48 6.18
C TYR A 310 18.14 -16.01 6.31
N CYS A 311 18.50 -14.99 5.53
CA CYS A 311 19.87 -14.49 5.44
C CYS A 311 20.26 -13.57 6.60
N CYS A 312 19.30 -12.94 7.29
CA CYS A 312 19.53 -11.82 8.20
C CYS A 312 20.43 -10.76 7.55
N ASP A 313 20.13 -10.40 6.32
CA ASP A 313 20.93 -9.49 5.51
C ASP A 313 20.04 -8.65 4.58
N MET A 314 20.59 -7.58 4.00
CA MET A 314 19.89 -6.74 3.04
C MET A 314 19.90 -7.38 1.64
N PRO A 315 18.75 -7.48 0.95
CA PRO A 315 18.76 -7.81 -0.48
C PRO A 315 19.39 -6.65 -1.26
N TYR A 316 20.26 -6.94 -2.21
CA TYR A 316 20.88 -5.94 -3.10
C TYR A 316 21.72 -4.86 -2.38
N PRO A 317 22.71 -5.21 -1.55
CA PRO A 317 23.45 -4.25 -0.72
C PRO A 317 24.26 -3.23 -1.54
N ASP A 318 24.68 -3.60 -2.75
CA ASP A 318 25.59 -2.84 -3.59
C ASP A 318 24.88 -1.99 -4.68
N LEU A 319 23.54 -2.02 -4.70
CA LEU A 319 22.73 -1.33 -5.72
C LEU A 319 21.92 -0.20 -5.10
N SER A 320 21.86 0.93 -5.81
CA SER A 320 20.91 1.99 -5.50
C SER A 320 19.46 1.55 -5.79
N PHE A 321 18.48 2.22 -5.19
CA PHE A 321 17.07 1.91 -5.44
C PHE A 321 16.66 1.98 -6.91
N ALA A 322 17.21 2.93 -7.69
CA ALA A 322 16.92 3.05 -9.10
C ALA A 322 17.52 1.87 -9.92
N GLU A 323 18.73 1.44 -9.55
CA GLU A 323 19.38 0.29 -10.19
C GLU A 323 18.63 -1.01 -9.87
N VAL A 324 18.22 -1.22 -8.62
CA VAL A 324 17.39 -2.39 -8.24
C VAL A 324 16.10 -2.42 -9.02
N SER A 325 15.36 -1.30 -9.11
CA SER A 325 14.09 -1.23 -9.83
C SER A 325 14.26 -1.58 -11.30
N SER A 326 15.26 -0.99 -11.97
CA SER A 326 15.57 -1.28 -13.37
C SER A 326 15.99 -2.74 -13.58
N ALA A 327 16.85 -3.28 -12.71
CA ALA A 327 17.36 -4.64 -12.85
C ALA A 327 16.29 -5.70 -12.55
N VAL A 328 15.41 -5.47 -11.56
CA VAL A 328 14.27 -6.36 -11.24
C VAL A 328 13.32 -6.50 -12.43
N VAL A 329 13.00 -5.40 -13.12
CA VAL A 329 12.07 -5.38 -14.25
C VAL A 329 12.74 -5.91 -15.54
N ARG A 330 13.93 -5.40 -15.88
CA ARG A 330 14.56 -5.66 -17.19
C ARG A 330 15.46 -6.88 -17.22
N GLN A 331 16.16 -7.17 -16.10
CA GLN A 331 17.14 -8.25 -16.00
C GLN A 331 16.66 -9.42 -15.15
N HIS A 332 15.42 -9.33 -14.63
CA HIS A 332 14.84 -10.33 -13.70
C HIS A 332 15.73 -10.58 -12.47
N LEU A 333 16.42 -9.53 -12.01
CA LEU A 333 17.28 -9.63 -10.84
C LEU A 333 16.49 -10.11 -9.60
N ARG A 334 17.06 -11.04 -8.87
CA ARG A 334 16.55 -11.53 -7.58
C ARG A 334 17.73 -11.68 -6.62
N PRO A 335 17.48 -11.64 -5.30
CA PRO A 335 18.53 -11.90 -4.32
C PRO A 335 19.10 -13.30 -4.52
N GLU A 336 20.43 -13.43 -4.40
CA GLU A 336 21.10 -14.73 -4.50
C GLU A 336 20.69 -15.61 -3.31
N ILE A 337 20.17 -16.80 -3.60
CA ILE A 337 19.85 -17.79 -2.55
C ILE A 337 21.13 -18.50 -2.16
N PRO A 338 21.55 -18.43 -0.88
CA PRO A 338 22.77 -19.10 -0.41
C PRO A 338 22.72 -20.62 -0.65
N ARG A 339 23.87 -21.21 -1.00
CA ARG A 339 23.98 -22.65 -1.28
C ARG A 339 23.56 -23.54 -0.13
N CYS A 340 23.71 -23.06 1.11
CA CYS A 340 23.30 -23.78 2.32
C CYS A 340 21.77 -23.74 2.55
N CYS A 341 21.02 -22.95 1.78
CA CYS A 341 19.56 -22.86 1.93
C CYS A 341 18.90 -24.19 1.54
N PRO A 342 18.08 -24.78 2.42
CA PRO A 342 17.32 -25.99 2.10
C PRO A 342 16.52 -25.83 0.82
N SER A 343 16.55 -26.85 -0.05
CA SER A 343 15.90 -26.82 -1.36
C SER A 343 14.40 -26.53 -1.27
N SER A 344 13.74 -27.03 -0.22
CA SER A 344 12.33 -26.76 0.07
C SER A 344 12.06 -25.25 0.29
N LEU A 345 12.87 -24.58 1.13
CA LEU A 345 12.73 -23.15 1.38
C LEU A 345 13.11 -22.33 0.14
N ALA A 346 14.21 -22.69 -0.53
CA ALA A 346 14.62 -22.07 -1.79
C ALA A 346 13.54 -22.15 -2.88
N SER A 347 12.80 -23.27 -2.93
CA SER A 347 11.67 -23.45 -3.84
C SER A 347 10.52 -22.50 -3.52
N VAL A 348 10.18 -22.30 -2.23
CA VAL A 348 9.15 -21.33 -1.83
C VAL A 348 9.56 -19.92 -2.26
N MET A 349 10.79 -19.49 -2.00
CA MET A 349 11.30 -18.17 -2.43
C MET A 349 11.12 -17.98 -3.93
N ARG A 350 11.62 -18.94 -4.76
CA ARG A 350 11.55 -18.86 -6.21
C ARG A 350 10.12 -18.78 -6.74
N LYS A 351 9.20 -19.55 -6.16
CA LYS A 351 7.78 -19.49 -6.52
C LYS A 351 7.17 -18.14 -6.18
N CYS A 352 7.46 -17.59 -5.00
CA CYS A 352 6.87 -16.32 -4.55
C CYS A 352 7.32 -15.12 -5.40
N TRP A 353 8.59 -15.06 -5.81
CA TRP A 353 9.11 -13.93 -6.58
C TRP A 353 9.21 -14.20 -8.10
N ASP A 354 8.42 -15.13 -8.64
CA ASP A 354 8.33 -15.33 -10.08
C ASP A 354 8.02 -14.01 -10.80
N ALA A 355 8.61 -13.80 -11.97
CA ALA A 355 8.39 -12.60 -12.77
C ALA A 355 6.93 -12.49 -13.24
N ASN A 356 6.29 -13.65 -13.52
CA ASN A 356 4.89 -13.72 -13.88
C ASN A 356 4.00 -13.85 -12.62
N PRO A 357 3.14 -12.85 -12.30
CA PRO A 357 2.25 -12.90 -11.14
C PRO A 357 1.38 -14.16 -11.08
N GLU A 358 0.90 -14.64 -12.23
CA GLU A 358 0.01 -15.81 -12.31
C GLU A 358 0.69 -17.12 -11.92
N LYS A 359 2.03 -17.19 -11.97
CA LYS A 359 2.80 -18.34 -11.52
C LYS A 359 3.10 -18.32 -10.02
N ARG A 360 2.90 -17.18 -9.36
CA ARG A 360 3.08 -17.07 -7.92
C ARG A 360 1.94 -17.81 -7.20
N PRO A 361 2.24 -18.56 -6.14
CA PRO A 361 1.19 -19.27 -5.37
C PRO A 361 0.22 -18.26 -4.71
N GLU A 362 -0.93 -18.75 -4.26
CA GLU A 362 -1.75 -18.03 -3.29
C GLU A 362 -1.12 -18.16 -1.89
N MET A 363 -1.39 -17.19 -0.99
CA MET A 363 -0.73 -17.20 0.33
C MET A 363 -1.12 -18.40 1.20
N ASP A 364 -2.30 -18.98 1.03
CA ASP A 364 -2.69 -20.22 1.71
C ASP A 364 -1.87 -21.44 1.21
N GLU A 365 -1.49 -21.47 -0.07
CA GLU A 365 -0.54 -22.47 -0.60
C GLU A 365 0.86 -22.25 -0.01
N VAL A 366 1.31 -20.98 0.11
CA VAL A 366 2.60 -20.67 0.75
C VAL A 366 2.64 -21.17 2.20
N VAL A 367 1.55 -20.98 2.96
CA VAL A 367 1.44 -21.51 4.33
C VAL A 367 1.63 -23.02 4.33
N ARG A 368 0.91 -23.76 3.47
CA ARG A 368 1.03 -25.24 3.38
C ARG A 368 2.46 -25.68 3.01
N LEU A 369 3.10 -24.98 2.08
CA LEU A 369 4.48 -25.26 1.68
C LEU A 369 5.47 -25.08 2.82
N LEU A 370 5.30 -24.02 3.64
CA LEU A 370 6.15 -23.75 4.79
C LEU A 370 5.91 -24.75 5.94
N GLU A 371 4.64 -25.12 6.20
CA GLU A 371 4.27 -26.12 7.21
C GLU A 371 4.84 -27.51 6.90
N ALA A 372 5.01 -27.83 5.62
CA ALA A 372 5.61 -29.10 5.18
C ALA A 372 7.14 -29.16 5.35
N ILE A 373 7.79 -28.04 5.70
CA ILE A 373 9.25 -28.02 5.87
C ILE A 373 9.64 -28.64 7.22
N ASP A 374 10.43 -29.72 7.17
CA ASP A 374 11.01 -30.34 8.35
C ASP A 374 12.15 -29.47 8.94
N THR A 375 11.91 -28.92 10.12
CA THR A 375 12.89 -28.08 10.85
C THR A 375 13.78 -28.87 11.81
N SER A 376 13.56 -30.17 11.97
CA SER A 376 14.31 -31.03 12.93
C SER A 376 15.76 -31.27 12.51
N LYS A 377 16.03 -31.23 11.19
CA LYS A 377 17.34 -31.52 10.59
C LYS A 377 18.27 -30.31 10.49
N GLY A 378 17.89 -29.15 11.07
CA GLY A 378 18.61 -27.90 10.89
C GLY A 378 18.27 -27.26 9.52
N GLY A 379 19.21 -26.50 8.94
CA GLY A 379 19.03 -25.82 7.64
C GLY A 379 19.07 -24.30 7.75
N GLY A 380 19.41 -23.73 8.92
CA GLY A 380 19.63 -22.30 9.07
C GLY A 380 20.92 -21.84 8.36
N MET A 381 21.04 -20.52 8.17
CA MET A 381 22.29 -19.90 7.70
C MET A 381 23.43 -20.17 8.67
N LEU A 382 24.62 -20.39 8.12
CA LEU A 382 25.83 -20.54 8.92
C LEU A 382 26.28 -19.17 9.44
N PRO A 383 26.64 -19.05 10.74
CA PRO A 383 27.26 -17.84 11.27
C PRO A 383 28.58 -17.52 10.54
N GLU A 384 28.93 -16.25 10.43
CA GLU A 384 30.14 -15.81 9.74
C GLU A 384 31.41 -16.41 10.35
N ASP A 385 31.42 -16.59 11.67
CA ASP A 385 32.58 -17.17 12.43
C ASP A 385 32.79 -18.67 12.19
N GLN A 386 31.80 -19.37 11.59
CA GLN A 386 31.89 -20.80 11.29
C GLN A 386 32.15 -21.09 9.81
N SER A 387 32.20 -20.07 8.97
CA SER A 387 32.43 -20.24 7.52
C SER A 387 33.91 -20.55 7.18
N THR A 388 34.83 -20.39 8.12
CA THR A 388 36.27 -20.60 7.92
C THR A 388 36.71 -22.06 8.01
N GLY A 389 35.82 -23.01 8.31
CA GLY A 389 36.14 -24.43 8.47
C GLY A 389 35.75 -25.35 7.31
N CYS A 390 35.07 -24.89 6.32
CA CYS A 390 34.69 -25.70 5.15
C CYS A 390 35.58 -25.33 3.95
N LEU A 391 36.60 -26.14 3.70
CA LEU A 391 37.41 -26.12 2.48
C LEU A 391 36.53 -26.46 1.26
N CYS A 392 35.61 -25.60 0.90
CA CYS A 392 34.97 -25.59 -0.38
C CYS A 392 35.64 -24.50 -1.19
N PHE A 393 36.46 -24.87 -2.15
CA PHE A 393 37.12 -24.04 -3.14
C PHE A 393 36.16 -22.95 -3.64
N THR A 394 36.41 -21.71 -3.30
CA THR A 394 35.89 -20.57 -4.01
C THR A 394 36.58 -20.52 -5.36
N PRO A 395 35.87 -20.58 -6.51
CA PRO A 395 36.48 -20.21 -7.76
C PRO A 395 36.85 -18.73 -7.69
N ALA A 396 38.13 -18.43 -7.98
CA ALA A 396 38.64 -17.09 -8.07
C ALA A 396 37.72 -16.24 -9.00
N ARG A 397 37.31 -15.07 -8.52
CA ARG A 397 36.72 -14.04 -9.35
C ARG A 397 37.78 -13.65 -10.39
N GLY A 398 37.53 -13.94 -11.65
CA GLY A 398 38.30 -13.39 -12.76
C GLY A 398 38.05 -11.89 -12.91
N PRO A 399 38.94 -11.19 -13.61
CA PRO A 399 38.96 -9.73 -13.69
C PRO A 399 37.76 -9.14 -14.43
#